data_871791cf94370ab6468f3e9ce433b5ea
#
_entry.id   871791cf94370ab6468f3e9ce433b5ea
#
_cell.length_a   1.000
_cell.length_b   1.000
_cell.length_c   1.000
_cell.angle_alpha   90.00
_cell.angle_beta   90.00
_cell.angle_gamma   90.00
#
_symmetry.space_group_name_H-M   'P 1'
#
loop_
_entity.id
_entity.type
_entity.pdbx_description
1 polymer ?
#
loop_
_entity_poly.entity_id
_entity_poly.type
_entity_poly.pdbx_seq_one_letter_code
_entity_poly.pdbx_strand_id
1 'polypeptide(L)'
;MRYELQRLIGMAALAMLAIAPLAARAEVALVMGEEAGCIWCARWTAEIAPEYAKTAEGRAAPLRRVDIREAMPDDLDLTGAIRFTPTFVLIHEGKEIDRIEGYPGEDFFWPVLGQMLDSATMDVPELDGWRSRR
;
A
#
# COMPACT_ATOMS: atom_id res chain seq x y z
N MET A 1 -10.23 35.63 -48.21
CA MET A 1 -11.27 35.22 -47.25
C MET A 1 -11.43 33.72 -47.08
N ARG A 2 -11.18 32.90 -48.07
CA ARG A 2 -11.35 31.44 -47.96
C ARG A 2 -10.17 30.71 -47.29
N TYR A 3 -8.99 31.31 -47.27
CA TYR A 3 -7.77 30.71 -46.70
C TYR A 3 -7.63 30.92 -45.21
N GLU A 4 -8.24 31.95 -44.65
CA GLU A 4 -8.23 32.22 -43.23
C GLU A 4 -9.12 31.23 -42.45
N LEU A 5 -10.24 30.80 -43.03
CA LEU A 5 -11.17 29.87 -42.39
C LEU A 5 -10.59 28.45 -42.32
N GLN A 6 -9.75 28.06 -43.28
CA GLN A 6 -9.09 26.72 -43.26
C GLN A 6 -7.96 26.65 -42.24
N ARG A 7 -7.29 27.76 -41.91
CA ARG A 7 -6.25 27.80 -40.87
C ARG A 7 -6.81 27.70 -39.47
N LEU A 8 -8.00 28.22 -39.21
CA LEU A 8 -8.66 28.13 -37.91
C LEU A 8 -9.20 26.70 -37.60
N ILE A 9 -9.58 25.96 -38.65
CA ILE A 9 -10.06 24.57 -38.47
C ILE A 9 -8.90 23.60 -38.20
N GLY A 10 -7.71 23.90 -38.75
CA GLY A 10 -6.50 23.05 -38.53
C GLY A 10 -5.90 23.15 -37.14
N MET A 11 -6.13 24.23 -36.38
CA MET A 11 -5.59 24.39 -35.03
C MET A 11 -6.49 23.86 -33.91
N ALA A 12 -7.77 23.58 -34.20
CA ALA A 12 -8.70 23.03 -33.23
C ALA A 12 -8.59 21.49 -33.04
N ALA A 13 -7.88 20.80 -33.96
CA ALA A 13 -7.80 19.35 -34.00
C ALA A 13 -6.63 18.75 -33.19
N LEU A 14 -5.75 19.58 -32.60
CA LEU A 14 -4.52 19.10 -31.96
C LEU A 14 -4.53 19.16 -30.41
N ALA A 15 -5.68 19.40 -29.80
CA ALA A 15 -5.80 19.52 -28.35
C ALA A 15 -6.65 18.39 -27.70
N MET A 16 -6.86 17.26 -28.36
CA MET A 16 -7.27 16.04 -27.68
C MET A 16 -6.02 15.34 -27.12
N LEU A 17 -5.48 15.94 -26.06
CA LEU A 17 -4.52 15.24 -25.21
C LEU A 17 -5.27 14.05 -24.62
N ALA A 18 -4.96 12.84 -25.12
CA ALA A 18 -5.49 11.61 -24.59
C ALA A 18 -5.08 11.53 -23.11
N ILE A 19 -6.00 11.87 -22.21
CA ILE A 19 -5.91 11.52 -20.80
C ILE A 19 -6.09 9.99 -20.78
N ALA A 20 -4.98 9.27 -20.99
CA ALA A 20 -4.96 7.84 -20.73
C ALA A 20 -5.37 7.66 -19.26
N PRO A 21 -6.39 6.87 -18.94
CA PRO A 21 -6.67 6.54 -17.57
C PRO A 21 -5.40 5.92 -17.02
N LEU A 22 -4.81 6.51 -15.97
CA LEU A 22 -3.83 5.82 -15.15
C LEU A 22 -4.58 4.58 -14.66
N ALA A 23 -4.26 3.42 -15.24
CA ALA A 23 -4.77 2.17 -14.72
C ALA A 23 -4.36 2.13 -13.25
N ALA A 24 -5.35 2.27 -12.36
CA ALA A 24 -5.13 2.08 -10.93
C ALA A 24 -4.58 0.66 -10.79
N ARG A 25 -3.27 0.54 -10.54
CA ARG A 25 -2.70 -0.77 -10.22
C ARG A 25 -3.37 -1.21 -8.94
N ALA A 26 -3.82 -2.46 -8.91
CA ALA A 26 -4.29 -3.09 -7.71
C ALA A 26 -3.25 -2.83 -6.60
N GLU A 27 -3.65 -2.10 -5.59
CA GLU A 27 -2.73 -1.62 -4.56
C GLU A 27 -2.58 -2.68 -3.48
N VAL A 28 -1.37 -3.21 -3.35
CA VAL A 28 -0.96 -3.99 -2.19
C VAL A 28 -0.31 -3.03 -1.20
N ALA A 29 -0.70 -3.06 0.05
CA ALA A 29 -0.08 -2.26 1.10
C ALA A 29 -0.09 -3.00 2.45
N LEU A 30 0.83 -2.61 3.33
CA LEU A 30 0.82 -3.00 4.73
C LEU A 30 0.28 -1.84 5.56
N VAL A 31 -0.92 -1.99 6.07
CA VAL A 31 -1.55 -1.00 6.96
C VAL A 31 -1.08 -1.25 8.38
N MET A 32 -0.43 -0.27 8.99
CA MET A 32 -0.09 -0.30 10.41
C MET A 32 -1.14 0.49 11.21
N GLY A 33 -1.94 -0.22 11.97
CA GLY A 33 -2.82 0.36 12.99
C GLY A 33 -2.01 0.73 14.21
N GLU A 34 -2.00 2.00 14.56
CA GLU A 34 -1.25 2.54 15.69
C GLU A 34 -2.09 3.53 16.50
N GLU A 35 -1.60 3.95 17.64
CA GLU A 35 -2.20 4.99 18.46
C GLU A 35 -1.16 5.77 19.25
N ALA A 36 -1.51 6.98 19.66
CA ALA A 36 -0.64 7.80 20.49
C ALA A 36 -0.36 7.10 21.84
N GLY A 37 0.91 7.11 22.27
CA GLY A 37 1.35 6.48 23.51
C GLY A 37 1.60 4.97 23.40
N CYS A 38 1.46 4.38 22.23
CA CYS A 38 1.79 2.98 21.99
C CYS A 38 3.30 2.76 22.01
N ILE A 39 3.83 2.15 23.08
CA ILE A 39 5.27 1.90 23.25
C ILE A 39 5.82 0.94 22.20
N TRP A 40 5.05 -0.08 21.82
CA TRP A 40 5.44 -1.06 20.81
C TRP A 40 5.42 -0.49 19.40
N CYS A 41 4.51 0.46 19.12
CA CYS A 41 4.51 1.22 17.87
C CYS A 41 5.77 2.10 17.75
N ALA A 42 6.16 2.77 18.84
CA ALA A 42 7.37 3.57 18.88
C ALA A 42 8.62 2.70 18.68
N ARG A 43 8.65 1.51 19.27
CA ARG A 43 9.75 0.56 19.12
C ARG A 43 9.86 0.07 17.68
N TRP A 44 8.75 -0.35 17.06
CA TRP A 44 8.72 -0.73 15.65
C TRP A 44 9.20 0.42 14.75
N THR A 45 8.74 1.63 15.03
CA THR A 45 9.12 2.82 14.27
C THR A 45 10.63 3.08 14.35
N ALA A 46 11.26 2.85 15.51
CA ALA A 46 12.70 3.02 15.66
C ALA A 46 13.52 1.90 15.00
N GLU A 47 13.08 0.64 15.11
CA GLU A 47 13.84 -0.53 14.69
C GLU A 47 13.61 -0.87 13.20
N ILE A 48 12.38 -0.72 12.69
CA ILE A 48 11.98 -1.24 11.37
C ILE A 48 11.74 -0.13 10.34
N ALA A 49 11.04 0.95 10.73
CA ALA A 49 10.58 1.96 9.77
C ALA A 49 11.71 2.59 8.93
N PRO A 50 12.94 2.87 9.44
CA PRO A 50 14.00 3.49 8.64
C PRO A 50 14.43 2.66 7.44
N GLU A 51 14.33 1.33 7.54
CA GLU A 51 14.76 0.40 6.48
C GLU A 51 13.57 -0.17 5.68
N TYR A 52 12.36 -0.11 6.20
CA TYR A 52 11.20 -0.79 5.65
C TYR A 52 11.02 -0.56 4.13
N ALA A 53 10.96 0.68 3.69
CA ALA A 53 10.76 1.02 2.28
C ALA A 53 11.91 0.58 1.35
N LYS A 54 13.08 0.26 1.90
CA LYS A 54 14.27 -0.18 1.17
C LYS A 54 14.33 -1.70 1.00
N THR A 55 13.51 -2.43 1.76
CA THR A 55 13.46 -3.90 1.72
C THR A 55 12.59 -4.41 0.57
N ALA A 56 12.70 -5.70 0.24
CA ALA A 56 11.82 -6.35 -0.72
C ALA A 56 10.36 -6.36 -0.22
N GLU A 57 10.18 -6.59 1.08
CA GLU A 57 8.91 -6.57 1.77
C GLU A 57 8.23 -5.20 1.66
N GLY A 58 8.95 -4.13 1.98
CA GLY A 58 8.43 -2.76 1.91
C GLY A 58 8.13 -2.27 0.49
N ARG A 59 8.84 -2.80 -0.51
CA ARG A 59 8.51 -2.55 -1.93
C ARG A 59 7.30 -3.36 -2.40
N ALA A 60 7.15 -4.58 -1.88
CA ALA A 60 6.01 -5.45 -2.20
C ALA A 60 4.71 -4.94 -1.57
N ALA A 61 4.79 -4.45 -0.33
CA ALA A 61 3.66 -3.91 0.42
C ALA A 61 4.06 -2.59 1.09
N PRO A 62 3.98 -1.46 0.39
CA PRO A 62 4.27 -0.14 0.96
C PRO A 62 3.50 0.13 2.25
N LEU A 63 4.15 0.78 3.21
CA LEU A 63 3.56 1.07 4.51
C LEU A 63 2.51 2.18 4.41
N ARG A 64 1.35 1.95 5.02
CA ARG A 64 0.30 2.94 5.27
C ARG A 64 -0.05 2.95 6.77
N ARG A 65 0.07 4.09 7.42
CA ARG A 65 -0.22 4.23 8.85
C ARG A 65 -1.63 4.77 9.08
N VAL A 66 -2.33 4.22 10.05
CA VAL A 66 -3.66 4.68 10.46
C VAL A 66 -3.73 4.75 11.98
N ASP A 67 -4.34 5.82 12.51
CA ASP A 67 -4.65 5.93 13.94
C ASP A 67 -5.97 5.20 14.21
N ILE A 68 -5.94 4.19 15.06
CA ILE A 68 -7.14 3.38 15.37
C ILE A 68 -8.18 4.12 16.21
N ARG A 69 -7.85 5.31 16.74
CA ARG A 69 -8.79 6.18 17.47
C ARG A 69 -9.59 7.08 16.54
N GLU A 70 -9.12 7.23 15.31
CA GLU A 70 -9.83 7.97 14.27
C GLU A 70 -10.78 7.05 13.50
N ALA A 71 -11.65 7.63 12.69
CA ALA A 71 -12.47 6.85 11.77
C ALA A 71 -11.55 6.11 10.79
N MET A 72 -11.78 4.80 10.62
CA MET A 72 -11.04 4.03 9.62
C MET A 72 -11.32 4.63 8.24
N PRO A 73 -10.28 4.79 7.39
CA PRO A 73 -10.47 5.26 6.03
C PRO A 73 -11.49 4.40 5.27
N ASP A 74 -12.39 5.05 4.53
CA ASP A 74 -13.51 4.40 3.82
C ASP A 74 -13.06 3.42 2.73
N ASP A 75 -11.82 3.55 2.27
CA ASP A 75 -11.22 2.67 1.27
C ASP A 75 -10.62 1.37 1.87
N LEU A 76 -10.71 1.17 3.18
CA LEU A 76 -10.25 -0.03 3.88
C LEU A 76 -11.42 -0.89 4.33
N ASP A 77 -11.46 -2.12 3.82
CA ASP A 77 -12.40 -3.17 4.21
C ASP A 77 -11.67 -4.25 5.03
N LEU A 78 -11.66 -4.06 6.35
CA LEU A 78 -11.00 -4.95 7.29
C LEU A 78 -11.97 -6.01 7.80
N THR A 79 -11.48 -7.24 8.01
CA THR A 79 -12.28 -8.36 8.51
C THR A 79 -12.74 -8.17 9.97
N GLY A 80 -12.15 -7.22 10.68
CA GLY A 80 -12.52 -6.87 12.04
C GLY A 80 -11.78 -5.65 12.55
N ALA A 81 -12.27 -5.09 13.65
CA ALA A 81 -11.62 -3.96 14.30
C ALA A 81 -10.19 -4.30 14.73
N ILE A 82 -9.28 -3.34 14.63
CA ILE A 82 -7.95 -3.44 15.21
C ILE A 82 -8.08 -3.19 16.72
N ARG A 83 -7.74 -4.18 17.52
CA ARG A 83 -7.90 -4.16 18.99
C ARG A 83 -6.58 -3.99 19.73
N PHE A 84 -5.47 -4.26 19.07
CA PHE A 84 -4.11 -4.18 19.62
C PHE A 84 -3.25 -3.28 18.74
N THR A 85 -2.33 -2.54 19.34
CA THR A 85 -1.38 -1.71 18.61
C THR A 85 0.07 -2.09 18.95
N PRO A 86 0.94 -2.17 17.94
CA PRO A 86 0.62 -2.09 16.52
C PRO A 86 -0.09 -3.36 16.02
N THR A 87 -0.93 -3.22 15.00
CA THR A 87 -1.40 -4.33 14.16
C THR A 87 -1.03 -4.01 12.71
N PHE A 88 -0.50 -5.00 12.01
CA PHE A 88 -0.11 -4.86 10.60
C PHE A 88 -1.06 -5.68 9.75
N VAL A 89 -1.79 -5.03 8.88
CA VAL A 89 -2.79 -5.65 8.01
C VAL A 89 -2.30 -5.59 6.57
N LEU A 90 -2.09 -6.74 5.96
CA LEU A 90 -1.83 -6.84 4.52
C LEU A 90 -3.14 -6.65 3.78
N ILE A 91 -3.19 -5.68 2.88
CA ILE A 91 -4.36 -5.38 2.06
C ILE A 91 -4.05 -5.53 0.57
N HIS A 92 -5.08 -5.90 -0.18
CA HIS A 92 -5.09 -5.85 -1.64
C HIS A 92 -6.39 -5.19 -2.10
N GLU A 93 -6.27 -4.11 -2.87
CA GLU A 93 -7.42 -3.29 -3.30
C GLU A 93 -8.32 -2.85 -2.13
N GLY A 94 -7.70 -2.48 -1.02
CA GLY A 94 -8.39 -2.05 0.19
C GLY A 94 -8.92 -3.17 1.09
N LYS A 95 -8.95 -4.43 0.62
CA LYS A 95 -9.45 -5.58 1.40
C LYS A 95 -8.34 -6.25 2.17
N GLU A 96 -8.64 -6.61 3.40
CA GLU A 96 -7.73 -7.38 4.24
C GLU A 96 -7.52 -8.79 3.69
N ILE A 97 -6.25 -9.20 3.60
CA ILE A 97 -5.82 -10.56 3.25
C ILE A 97 -5.38 -11.31 4.50
N ASP A 98 -4.54 -10.68 5.33
CA ASP A 98 -3.94 -11.29 6.52
C ASP A 98 -3.48 -10.20 7.49
N ARG A 99 -3.18 -10.55 8.76
CA ARG A 99 -2.70 -9.58 9.75
C ARG A 99 -1.69 -10.16 10.72
N ILE A 100 -0.85 -9.28 11.27
CA ILE A 100 0.04 -9.54 12.39
C ILE A 100 -0.42 -8.64 13.53
N GLU A 101 -0.86 -9.22 14.64
CA GLU A 101 -1.23 -8.47 15.84
C GLU A 101 -0.03 -8.35 16.78
N GLY A 102 0.33 -7.11 17.11
CA GLY A 102 1.49 -6.81 17.95
C GLY A 102 2.80 -6.73 17.18
N TYR A 103 3.86 -6.42 17.92
CA TYR A 103 5.23 -6.37 17.41
C TYR A 103 6.13 -7.32 18.20
N PRO A 104 6.51 -8.46 17.61
CA PRO A 104 7.27 -9.49 18.30
C PRO A 104 8.79 -9.21 18.37
N GLY A 105 9.25 -8.05 17.88
CA GLY A 105 10.65 -7.70 17.70
C GLY A 105 11.15 -7.94 16.27
N GLU A 106 12.27 -7.33 15.93
CA GLU A 106 12.84 -7.35 14.58
C GLU A 106 13.09 -8.75 14.05
N ASP A 107 13.68 -9.63 14.87
CA ASP A 107 14.06 -11.00 14.47
C ASP A 107 12.86 -11.83 14.01
N PHE A 108 11.66 -11.54 14.50
CA PHE A 108 10.44 -12.26 14.15
C PHE A 108 9.57 -11.50 13.14
N PHE A 109 9.61 -10.18 13.14
CA PHE A 109 8.79 -9.37 12.27
C PHE A 109 9.04 -9.68 10.79
N TRP A 110 10.29 -9.66 10.35
CA TRP A 110 10.64 -9.89 8.95
C TRP A 110 10.28 -11.30 8.45
N PRO A 111 10.61 -12.39 9.18
CA PRO A 111 10.17 -13.74 8.77
C PRO A 111 8.65 -13.89 8.69
N VAL A 112 7.91 -13.34 9.65
CA VAL A 112 6.44 -13.44 9.66
C VAL A 112 5.83 -12.65 8.52
N LEU A 113 6.29 -11.42 8.27
CA LEU A 113 5.84 -10.61 7.13
C LEU A 113 6.17 -11.32 5.81
N GLY A 114 7.38 -11.87 5.68
CA GLY A 114 7.78 -12.62 4.49
C GLY A 114 6.89 -13.83 4.22
N GLN A 115 6.52 -14.58 5.26
CA GLN A 115 5.59 -15.71 5.16
C GLN A 115 4.18 -15.25 4.76
N MET A 116 3.72 -14.15 5.31
CA MET A 116 2.41 -13.56 4.96
C MET A 116 2.37 -13.15 3.49
N LEU A 117 3.43 -12.49 2.98
CA LEU A 117 3.55 -12.14 1.57
C LEU A 117 3.61 -13.36 0.66
N ASP A 118 4.35 -14.40 1.05
CA ASP A 118 4.41 -15.66 0.27
C ASP A 118 3.05 -16.34 0.18
N SER A 119 2.34 -16.41 1.29
CA SER A 119 1.00 -17.00 1.32
C SER A 119 0.02 -16.24 0.43
N ALA A 120 0.15 -14.91 0.37
CA ALA A 120 -0.71 -14.05 -0.42
C ALA A 120 -0.43 -14.13 -1.95
N THR A 121 0.73 -14.65 -2.38
CA THR A 121 1.05 -14.75 -3.83
C THR A 121 0.06 -15.60 -4.61
N MET A 122 -0.60 -16.54 -3.97
CA MET A 122 -1.60 -17.40 -4.64
C MET A 122 -2.84 -16.63 -5.10
N ASP A 123 -3.20 -15.57 -4.35
CA ASP A 123 -4.42 -14.80 -4.58
C ASP A 123 -4.13 -13.38 -5.11
N VAL A 124 -2.88 -12.94 -5.05
CA VAL A 124 -2.43 -11.58 -5.38
C VAL A 124 -1.29 -11.63 -6.40
N PRO A 125 -1.60 -11.60 -7.71
CA PRO A 125 -0.59 -11.69 -8.77
C PRO A 125 0.49 -10.60 -8.69
N GLU A 126 0.18 -9.44 -8.14
CA GLU A 126 1.13 -8.32 -7.95
C GLU A 126 2.30 -8.69 -7.04
N LEU A 127 2.12 -9.70 -6.19
CA LEU A 127 3.16 -10.24 -5.30
C LEU A 127 4.04 -11.30 -5.98
N ASP A 128 3.71 -11.73 -7.19
CA ASP A 128 4.54 -12.71 -7.89
C ASP A 128 5.98 -12.21 -8.03
N GLY A 129 6.91 -13.06 -7.65
CA GLY A 129 8.34 -12.75 -7.72
C GLY A 129 8.80 -11.62 -6.81
N TRP A 130 8.06 -11.26 -5.76
CA TRP A 130 8.45 -10.19 -4.84
C TRP A 130 9.83 -10.43 -4.21
N ARG A 131 10.18 -11.70 -3.92
CA ARG A 131 11.51 -12.08 -3.40
C ARG A 131 12.64 -11.86 -4.40
N SER A 132 12.39 -11.99 -5.68
CA SER A 132 13.43 -11.80 -6.72
C SER A 132 13.73 -10.33 -7.02
N ARG A 133 12.96 -9.42 -6.43
CA ARG A 133 13.18 -7.96 -6.52
C ARG A 133 14.05 -7.40 -5.40
N ARG A 134 14.81 -8.25 -4.68
CA ARG A 134 15.77 -7.87 -3.65
C ARG A 134 16.94 -7.10 -4.20
#